data_44269480e2cc2b3f38245cd70c554033
#
_entry.id   44269480e2cc2b3f38245cd70c554033
#
_cell.length_a   1.000
_cell.length_b   1.000
_cell.length_c   1.000
_cell.angle_alpha   90.00
_cell.angle_beta   90.00
_cell.angle_gamma   90.00
#
_symmetry.space_group_name_H-M   'P 1'
#
loop_
_entity.id
_entity.type
_entity.pdbx_description
1 polymer ?
#
loop_
_entity_poly.entity_id
_entity_poly.type
_entity_poly.pdbx_seq_one_letter_code
_entity_poly.pdbx_strand_id
1 'polypeptide(L)'
;MMQTVNSAPGRRGEDVPANLDSVRGLACLLVVALHVIGDSAATGLRLPMSSGWHYAMMSVEFIRMPLFTALSGYLYAGNRVSREAFGRFWVKKARRLGVPLVCVTAVMWFLLARTEAEPVGASRAFLFSFGHLWYVQALILLFAAVSVCDAVFRPGCAALTLAGLVAVMVDQSGWSITTCFSLNGAFYLAPYFLFGMILRENPAWLRDRSAGWMALGIVAIVLTCQQLGLAELMVPVTALQLPAALAGMSGVVFLLQRFPRSRLLAAIGTYSYTIYLWHVTAGAAARTILVKAGIAEVPALFPPIFAASVAVPMLLYHIARMVPFLSVAVTGEARRPAADRFSRAFARVLPRRSPAAGTP
;
A
#
# COMPACT_ATOMS: atom_id res chain seq x y z
N MET A 1 -43.63 -16.19 6.29
CA MET A 1 -43.61 -15.27 5.14
C MET A 1 -42.19 -14.72 4.99
N MET A 2 -41.36 -15.42 4.25
CA MET A 2 -39.91 -15.22 4.14
C MET A 2 -39.66 -14.37 2.89
N GLN A 3 -39.31 -13.11 3.07
CA GLN A 3 -38.89 -12.24 1.97
C GLN A 3 -37.47 -12.59 1.56
N THR A 4 -37.34 -13.22 0.40
CA THR A 4 -36.06 -13.40 -0.31
C THR A 4 -35.58 -12.04 -0.79
N VAL A 5 -34.51 -11.52 -0.17
CA VAL A 5 -33.81 -10.35 -0.67
C VAL A 5 -33.03 -10.78 -1.90
N ASN A 6 -33.56 -10.48 -3.04
CA ASN A 6 -32.95 -10.68 -4.35
C ASN A 6 -31.89 -9.59 -4.56
N SER A 7 -30.63 -9.90 -4.29
CA SER A 7 -29.51 -9.01 -4.58
C SER A 7 -29.20 -9.03 -6.09
N ALA A 8 -29.61 -7.99 -6.77
CA ALA A 8 -29.40 -7.77 -8.20
C ALA A 8 -27.90 -7.79 -8.58
N PRO A 9 -27.49 -8.49 -9.64
CA PRO A 9 -26.10 -8.53 -10.11
C PRO A 9 -25.79 -7.32 -11.02
N GLY A 10 -25.52 -6.13 -10.43
CA GLY A 10 -25.34 -4.92 -11.23
C GLY A 10 -24.38 -3.86 -10.66
N ARG A 11 -24.03 -3.89 -9.37
CA ARG A 11 -23.34 -2.76 -8.70
C ARG A 11 -21.84 -2.90 -8.47
N ARG A 12 -21.12 -3.81 -9.11
CA ARG A 12 -19.69 -4.07 -8.79
C ARG A 12 -18.70 -3.03 -9.30
N GLY A 13 -19.10 -2.07 -10.13
CA GLY A 13 -18.21 -1.08 -10.74
C GLY A 13 -18.45 0.38 -10.35
N GLU A 14 -19.61 0.71 -9.82
CA GLU A 14 -20.06 2.11 -9.68
C GLU A 14 -19.59 2.81 -8.41
N ASP A 15 -19.12 2.08 -7.39
CA ASP A 15 -18.77 2.64 -6.07
C ASP A 15 -17.26 2.85 -5.84
N VAL A 16 -16.39 2.67 -6.84
CA VAL A 16 -14.95 2.90 -6.67
C VAL A 16 -14.65 4.36 -6.98
N PRO A 17 -13.99 5.12 -6.07
CA PRO A 17 -13.59 6.50 -6.36
C PRO A 17 -12.74 6.56 -7.62
N ALA A 18 -13.12 7.43 -8.52
CA ALA A 18 -12.50 7.50 -9.84
C ALA A 18 -11.06 8.04 -9.82
N ASN A 19 -10.63 8.60 -8.70
CA ASN A 19 -9.26 9.04 -8.44
C ASN A 19 -8.42 8.03 -7.64
N LEU A 20 -8.96 6.86 -7.31
CA LEU A 20 -8.31 5.86 -6.45
C LEU A 20 -6.90 5.49 -6.93
N ASP A 21 -6.71 5.28 -8.24
CA ASP A 21 -5.38 4.99 -8.78
C ASP A 21 -4.43 6.20 -8.71
N SER A 22 -4.94 7.44 -8.83
CA SER A 22 -4.14 8.65 -8.62
C SER A 22 -3.67 8.76 -7.16
N VAL A 23 -4.56 8.47 -6.21
CA VAL A 23 -4.25 8.46 -4.76
C VAL A 23 -3.24 7.36 -4.44
N ARG A 24 -3.36 6.17 -5.07
CA ARG A 24 -2.35 5.09 -4.94
C ARG A 24 -0.98 5.51 -5.49
N GLY A 25 -0.98 6.23 -6.62
CA GLY A 25 0.25 6.77 -7.20
C GLY A 25 0.92 7.78 -6.26
N LEU A 26 0.16 8.68 -5.65
CA LEU A 26 0.66 9.61 -4.64
C LEU A 26 1.29 8.86 -3.47
N ALA A 27 0.57 7.89 -2.88
CA ALA A 27 1.08 7.09 -1.77
C ALA A 27 2.39 6.37 -2.16
N CYS A 28 2.46 5.84 -3.38
CA CYS A 28 3.66 5.19 -3.91
C CYS A 28 4.85 6.16 -3.95
N LEU A 29 4.66 7.37 -4.49
CA LEU A 29 5.72 8.37 -4.56
C LEU A 29 6.21 8.81 -3.18
N LEU A 30 5.31 8.94 -2.19
CA LEU A 30 5.70 9.27 -0.82
C LEU A 30 6.57 8.18 -0.18
N VAL A 31 6.27 6.90 -0.43
CA VAL A 31 7.10 5.79 0.06
C VAL A 31 8.45 5.76 -0.67
N VAL A 32 8.47 5.96 -1.98
CA VAL A 32 9.73 6.04 -2.75
C VAL A 32 10.59 7.20 -2.24
N ALA A 33 10.00 8.37 -2.01
CA ALA A 33 10.73 9.53 -1.50
C ALA A 33 11.39 9.25 -0.14
N LEU A 34 10.66 8.59 0.78
CA LEU A 34 11.23 8.18 2.06
C LEU A 34 12.49 7.33 1.87
N HIS A 35 12.41 6.26 1.05
CA HIS A 35 13.54 5.33 0.91
C HIS A 35 14.69 5.90 0.07
N VAL A 36 14.42 6.89 -0.78
CA VAL A 36 15.49 7.65 -1.47
C VAL A 36 16.21 8.56 -0.48
N ILE A 37 15.48 9.29 0.36
CA ILE A 37 16.06 10.15 1.40
C ILE A 37 16.77 9.27 2.45
N GLY A 38 16.13 8.19 2.85
CA GLY A 38 16.56 7.27 3.89
C GLY A 38 15.62 7.32 5.11
N ASP A 39 15.41 6.18 5.74
CA ASP A 39 14.72 6.04 7.03
C ASP A 39 15.68 6.19 8.22
N SER A 40 16.97 6.22 7.95
CA SER A 40 18.05 6.42 8.91
C SER A 40 19.26 7.12 8.25
N ALA A 41 20.20 7.59 9.06
CA ALA A 41 21.45 8.19 8.56
C ALA A 41 22.35 7.19 7.79
N ALA A 42 22.07 5.88 7.86
CA ALA A 42 22.84 4.85 7.15
C ALA A 42 22.21 4.46 5.80
N THR A 43 20.98 4.87 5.52
CA THR A 43 20.20 4.45 4.34
C THR A 43 19.97 5.60 3.36
N GLY A 44 19.50 5.27 2.16
CA GLY A 44 19.16 6.25 1.13
C GLY A 44 20.31 7.20 0.80
N LEU A 45 20.05 8.51 0.87
CA LEU A 45 21.06 9.55 0.65
C LEU A 45 22.08 9.69 1.79
N ARG A 46 21.91 8.96 2.89
CA ARG A 46 22.77 8.97 4.09
C ARG A 46 22.92 10.36 4.71
N LEU A 47 21.80 11.02 4.92
CA LEU A 47 21.73 12.35 5.50
C LEU A 47 21.65 12.29 7.04
N PRO A 48 22.15 13.31 7.76
CA PRO A 48 21.88 13.44 9.18
C PRO A 48 20.38 13.46 9.49
N MET A 49 19.94 12.84 10.59
CA MET A 49 18.54 12.82 10.98
C MET A 49 17.97 14.22 11.25
N SER A 50 18.82 15.20 11.58
CA SER A 50 18.46 16.61 11.74
C SER A 50 18.28 17.37 10.41
N SER A 51 18.43 16.71 9.26
CA SER A 51 18.30 17.37 7.96
C SER A 51 16.85 17.76 7.66
N GLY A 52 16.65 18.88 6.95
CA GLY A 52 15.34 19.30 6.47
C GLY A 52 14.63 18.27 5.59
N TRP A 53 15.38 17.37 4.95
CA TRP A 53 14.85 16.25 4.17
C TRP A 53 14.13 15.22 5.06
N HIS A 54 14.75 14.81 6.16
CA HIS A 54 14.13 13.92 7.15
C HIS A 54 12.93 14.61 7.81
N TYR A 55 13.06 15.88 8.19
CA TYR A 55 11.96 16.67 8.73
C TYR A 55 10.73 16.66 7.81
N ALA A 56 10.91 16.92 6.51
CA ALA A 56 9.83 16.87 5.53
C ALA A 56 9.18 15.47 5.43
N MET A 57 9.98 14.40 5.52
CA MET A 57 9.45 13.04 5.50
C MET A 57 8.72 12.63 6.78
N MET A 58 9.19 13.08 7.94
CA MET A 58 8.50 12.88 9.21
C MET A 58 7.15 13.62 9.24
N SER A 59 7.07 14.80 8.64
CA SER A 59 5.82 15.58 8.58
C SER A 59 4.67 14.87 7.85
N VAL A 60 4.97 13.92 6.94
CA VAL A 60 3.97 13.17 6.18
C VAL A 60 3.90 11.69 6.55
N GLU A 61 4.55 11.29 7.64
CA GLU A 61 4.63 9.89 8.06
C GLU A 61 3.26 9.26 8.30
N PHE A 62 2.38 9.98 8.97
CA PHE A 62 1.04 9.52 9.34
C PHE A 62 0.09 9.34 8.12
N ILE A 63 0.48 9.75 6.91
CA ILE A 63 -0.32 9.56 5.69
C ILE A 63 0.18 8.39 4.85
N ARG A 64 1.48 8.15 4.77
CA ARG A 64 2.12 7.24 3.80
C ARG A 64 1.61 5.80 3.90
N MET A 65 1.87 5.14 5.03
CA MET A 65 1.48 3.75 5.23
C MET A 65 -0.03 3.57 5.47
N PRO A 66 -0.70 4.45 6.25
CA PRO A 66 -2.14 4.47 6.38
C PRO A 66 -2.87 4.49 5.04
N LEU A 67 -2.45 5.32 4.10
CA LEU A 67 -3.09 5.46 2.81
C LEU A 67 -3.04 4.15 2.00
N PHE A 68 -1.86 3.54 1.85
CA PHE A 68 -1.73 2.25 1.17
C PHE A 68 -2.56 1.15 1.80
N THR A 69 -2.54 1.11 3.13
CA THR A 69 -3.21 0.04 3.88
C THR A 69 -4.72 0.19 3.84
N ALA A 70 -5.24 1.41 4.02
CA ALA A 70 -6.67 1.69 3.91
C ALA A 70 -7.20 1.40 2.49
N LEU A 71 -6.45 1.77 1.43
CA LEU A 71 -6.82 1.41 0.06
C LEU A 71 -6.83 -0.10 -0.16
N SER A 72 -5.94 -0.85 0.50
CA SER A 72 -5.93 -2.32 0.43
C SER A 72 -7.15 -2.93 1.09
N GLY A 73 -7.57 -2.42 2.26
CA GLY A 73 -8.79 -2.80 2.95
C GLY A 73 -10.05 -2.43 2.17
N TYR A 74 -10.08 -1.22 1.61
CA TYR A 74 -11.17 -0.74 0.75
C TYR A 74 -11.41 -1.65 -0.47
N LEU A 75 -10.33 -2.02 -1.16
CA LEU A 75 -10.40 -2.91 -2.31
C LEU A 75 -10.77 -4.34 -1.92
N TYR A 76 -10.30 -4.82 -0.76
CA TYR A 76 -10.66 -6.13 -0.23
C TYR A 76 -12.16 -6.21 0.08
N ALA A 77 -12.72 -5.20 0.75
CA ALA A 77 -14.13 -5.14 1.11
C ALA A 77 -15.07 -5.14 -0.10
N GLY A 78 -14.63 -4.67 -1.25
CA GLY A 78 -15.39 -4.75 -2.49
C GLY A 78 -15.61 -6.19 -3.01
N ASN A 79 -14.87 -7.17 -2.48
CA ASN A 79 -15.01 -8.59 -2.81
C ASN A 79 -14.54 -9.46 -1.65
N ARG A 80 -15.23 -9.36 -0.50
CA ARG A 80 -14.94 -10.13 0.71
C ARG A 80 -15.01 -11.63 0.44
N VAL A 81 -14.11 -12.38 1.06
CA VAL A 81 -13.94 -13.81 0.82
C VAL A 81 -15.08 -14.60 1.47
N SER A 82 -15.70 -15.50 0.70
CA SER A 82 -16.61 -16.51 1.24
C SER A 82 -15.85 -17.81 1.57
N ARG A 83 -16.47 -18.67 2.37
CA ARG A 83 -15.88 -19.97 2.76
C ARG A 83 -15.51 -20.81 1.54
N GLU A 84 -16.37 -20.85 0.52
CA GLU A 84 -16.16 -21.62 -0.71
C GLU A 84 -15.02 -21.04 -1.58
N ALA A 85 -14.78 -19.74 -1.48
CA ALA A 85 -13.75 -19.04 -2.24
C ALA A 85 -12.40 -18.97 -1.52
N PHE A 86 -12.32 -19.38 -0.25
CA PHE A 86 -11.15 -19.20 0.62
C PHE A 86 -9.87 -19.82 0.03
N GLY A 87 -9.89 -21.07 -0.39
CA GLY A 87 -8.72 -21.71 -0.98
C GLY A 87 -8.23 -21.02 -2.26
N ARG A 88 -9.17 -20.66 -3.16
CA ARG A 88 -8.83 -19.93 -4.40
C ARG A 88 -8.27 -18.54 -4.12
N PHE A 89 -8.76 -17.87 -3.09
CA PHE A 89 -8.24 -16.59 -2.64
C PHE A 89 -6.78 -16.72 -2.20
N TRP A 90 -6.47 -17.72 -1.37
CA TRP A 90 -5.11 -17.90 -0.85
C TRP A 90 -4.11 -18.33 -1.91
N VAL A 91 -4.46 -19.21 -2.83
CA VAL A 91 -3.61 -19.53 -4.00
C VAL A 91 -3.27 -18.26 -4.79
N LYS A 92 -4.27 -17.39 -5.01
CA LYS A 92 -4.05 -16.11 -5.70
C LYS A 92 -3.18 -15.15 -4.89
N LYS A 93 -3.36 -15.08 -3.55
CA LYS A 93 -2.55 -14.22 -2.67
C LYS A 93 -1.13 -14.73 -2.53
N ALA A 94 -0.91 -16.02 -2.31
CA ALA A 94 0.41 -16.62 -2.27
C ALA A 94 1.21 -16.32 -3.54
N ARG A 95 0.59 -16.49 -4.71
CA ARG A 95 1.23 -16.13 -5.97
C ARG A 95 1.50 -14.64 -6.09
N ARG A 96 0.54 -13.77 -5.71
CA ARG A 96 0.64 -12.32 -5.94
C ARG A 96 1.51 -11.59 -4.93
N LEU A 97 1.55 -12.05 -3.68
CA LEU A 97 2.31 -11.43 -2.59
C LEU A 97 3.48 -12.31 -2.15
N GLY A 98 3.24 -13.60 -1.93
CA GLY A 98 4.24 -14.51 -1.37
C GLY A 98 5.42 -14.77 -2.32
N VAL A 99 5.16 -15.13 -3.58
CA VAL A 99 6.24 -15.41 -4.53
C VAL A 99 7.14 -14.19 -4.77
N PRO A 100 6.62 -12.98 -5.08
CA PRO A 100 7.47 -11.80 -5.21
C PRO A 100 8.19 -11.44 -3.91
N LEU A 101 7.55 -11.57 -2.74
CA LEU A 101 8.19 -11.33 -1.45
C LEU A 101 9.46 -12.21 -1.30
N VAL A 102 9.33 -13.52 -1.53
CA VAL A 102 10.48 -14.45 -1.45
C VAL A 102 11.56 -14.08 -2.46
N CYS A 103 11.19 -13.81 -3.72
CA CYS A 103 12.15 -13.48 -4.77
C CYS A 103 12.90 -12.17 -4.47
N VAL A 104 12.19 -11.12 -4.06
CA VAL A 104 12.82 -9.83 -3.75
C VAL A 104 13.67 -9.94 -2.49
N THR A 105 13.19 -10.63 -1.45
CA THR A 105 14.00 -10.90 -0.24
C THR A 105 15.30 -11.61 -0.59
N ALA A 106 15.25 -12.65 -1.44
CA ALA A 106 16.44 -13.39 -1.87
C ALA A 106 17.44 -12.49 -2.62
N VAL A 107 16.94 -11.65 -3.55
CA VAL A 107 17.79 -10.71 -4.29
C VAL A 107 18.41 -9.68 -3.35
N MET A 108 17.63 -9.06 -2.48
CA MET A 108 18.14 -8.07 -1.52
C MET A 108 19.13 -8.69 -0.54
N TRP A 109 18.80 -9.86 0.02
CA TRP A 109 19.69 -10.57 0.92
C TRP A 109 21.03 -10.88 0.25
N PHE A 110 21.00 -11.40 -0.98
CA PHE A 110 22.21 -11.72 -1.75
C PHE A 110 23.06 -10.47 -2.05
N LEU A 111 22.45 -9.33 -2.37
CA LEU A 111 23.15 -8.08 -2.61
C LEU A 111 23.78 -7.53 -1.33
N LEU A 112 23.06 -7.53 -0.22
CA LEU A 112 23.53 -7.03 1.08
C LEU A 112 24.59 -7.94 1.68
N ALA A 113 24.46 -9.27 1.57
CA ALA A 113 25.48 -10.22 2.05
C ALA A 113 26.87 -10.02 1.41
N ARG A 114 26.94 -9.27 0.30
CA ARG A 114 28.20 -8.95 -0.38
C ARG A 114 28.76 -7.57 -0.05
N THR A 115 27.99 -6.73 0.62
CA THR A 115 28.32 -5.33 0.86
C THR A 115 28.50 -5.00 2.34
N GLU A 116 27.96 -5.83 3.24
CA GLU A 116 28.02 -5.63 4.69
C GLU A 116 29.11 -6.50 5.33
N ALA A 117 29.77 -5.94 6.34
CA ALA A 117 30.80 -6.64 7.10
C ALA A 117 30.21 -7.82 7.90
N GLU A 118 28.97 -7.67 8.39
CA GLU A 118 28.22 -8.73 9.06
C GLU A 118 26.89 -8.98 8.33
N PRO A 119 26.83 -9.92 7.39
CA PRO A 119 25.63 -10.19 6.64
C PRO A 119 24.55 -10.84 7.51
N VAL A 120 23.32 -10.36 7.37
CA VAL A 120 22.14 -10.94 8.02
C VAL A 120 21.97 -12.40 7.56
N GLY A 121 21.79 -13.33 8.49
CA GLY A 121 21.53 -14.74 8.17
C GLY A 121 20.24 -14.90 7.33
N ALA A 122 20.24 -15.87 6.39
CA ALA A 122 19.12 -16.08 5.49
C ALA A 122 17.80 -16.30 6.22
N SER A 123 17.78 -17.16 7.26
CA SER A 123 16.57 -17.40 8.06
C SER A 123 16.00 -16.10 8.65
N ARG A 124 16.85 -15.20 9.13
CA ARG A 124 16.43 -13.91 9.68
C ARG A 124 15.84 -13.01 8.60
N ALA A 125 16.44 -12.96 7.42
CA ALA A 125 15.94 -12.15 6.30
C ALA A 125 14.53 -12.58 5.82
N PHE A 126 14.22 -13.88 5.87
CA PHE A 126 12.93 -14.40 5.41
C PHE A 126 11.85 -14.43 6.50
N LEU A 127 12.24 -14.68 7.76
CA LEU A 127 11.29 -14.88 8.86
C LEU A 127 11.01 -13.60 9.66
N PHE A 128 11.85 -12.59 9.57
CA PHE A 128 11.69 -11.34 10.32
C PHE A 128 11.53 -10.15 9.37
N SER A 129 11.21 -9.00 9.94
CA SER A 129 11.10 -7.75 9.17
C SER A 129 12.44 -7.44 8.48
N PHE A 130 12.46 -7.42 7.16
CA PHE A 130 13.67 -7.19 6.37
C PHE A 130 13.49 -5.99 5.44
N GLY A 131 14.19 -4.90 5.75
CA GLY A 131 14.08 -3.64 5.03
C GLY A 131 12.63 -3.19 4.87
N HIS A 132 12.29 -2.63 3.72
CA HIS A 132 10.93 -2.17 3.42
C HIS A 132 9.90 -3.30 3.23
N LEU A 133 10.33 -4.57 3.11
CA LEU A 133 9.45 -5.71 2.83
C LEU A 133 8.55 -6.10 4.01
N TRP A 134 8.81 -5.56 5.22
CA TRP A 134 7.97 -5.75 6.40
C TRP A 134 6.49 -5.47 6.14
N TYR A 135 6.18 -4.49 5.30
CA TYR A 135 4.80 -4.14 4.96
C TYR A 135 4.06 -5.27 4.22
N VAL A 136 4.74 -5.96 3.28
CA VAL A 136 4.11 -7.08 2.57
C VAL A 136 3.87 -8.25 3.51
N GLN A 137 4.81 -8.54 4.43
CA GLN A 137 4.62 -9.56 5.47
C GLN A 137 3.42 -9.22 6.36
N ALA A 138 3.36 -8.00 6.89
CA ALA A 138 2.24 -7.52 7.70
C ALA A 138 0.91 -7.56 6.92
N LEU A 139 0.91 -7.17 5.64
CA LEU A 139 -0.28 -7.20 4.80
C LEU A 139 -0.77 -8.64 4.54
N ILE A 140 0.11 -9.62 4.41
CA ILE A 140 -0.25 -11.03 4.30
C ILE A 140 -0.96 -11.49 5.58
N LEU A 141 -0.44 -11.13 6.77
CA LEU A 141 -1.07 -11.44 8.06
C LEU A 141 -2.46 -10.79 8.17
N LEU A 142 -2.61 -9.54 7.76
CA LEU A 142 -3.92 -8.87 7.74
C LEU A 142 -4.91 -9.57 6.82
N PHE A 143 -4.48 -9.95 5.60
CA PHE A 143 -5.34 -10.74 4.73
C PHE A 143 -5.68 -12.10 5.33
N ALA A 144 -4.75 -12.74 6.06
CA ALA A 144 -5.01 -13.99 6.76
C ALA A 144 -6.09 -13.81 7.83
N ALA A 145 -5.89 -12.90 8.76
CA ALA A 145 -6.83 -12.63 9.85
C ALA A 145 -8.22 -12.28 9.32
N VAL A 146 -8.29 -11.29 8.42
CA VAL A 146 -9.58 -10.79 7.92
C VAL A 146 -10.29 -11.83 7.04
N SER A 147 -9.57 -12.57 6.18
CA SER A 147 -10.20 -13.59 5.33
C SER A 147 -10.74 -14.79 6.12
N VAL A 148 -10.06 -15.17 7.22
CA VAL A 148 -10.58 -16.18 8.15
C VAL A 148 -11.84 -15.68 8.85
N CYS A 149 -11.81 -14.46 9.39
CA CYS A 149 -12.99 -13.86 10.01
C CYS A 149 -14.17 -13.76 9.02
N ASP A 150 -13.91 -13.37 7.77
CA ASP A 150 -14.94 -13.26 6.74
C ASP A 150 -15.53 -14.60 6.33
N ALA A 151 -14.71 -15.63 6.24
CA ALA A 151 -15.16 -16.97 5.89
C ALA A 151 -16.02 -17.62 6.99
N VAL A 152 -15.86 -17.18 8.26
CA VAL A 152 -16.56 -17.77 9.41
C VAL A 152 -17.73 -16.90 9.89
N PHE A 153 -17.47 -15.60 10.14
CA PHE A 153 -18.42 -14.71 10.85
C PHE A 153 -18.92 -13.56 9.98
N ARG A 154 -18.18 -13.15 8.96
CA ARG A 154 -18.42 -11.95 8.13
C ARG A 154 -18.74 -10.71 8.98
N PRO A 155 -17.76 -10.22 9.78
CA PRO A 155 -17.99 -9.16 10.76
C PRO A 155 -18.52 -7.88 10.10
N GLY A 156 -19.49 -7.22 10.76
CA GLY A 156 -19.99 -5.90 10.34
C GLY A 156 -19.13 -4.76 10.88
N CYS A 157 -19.50 -3.51 10.53
CA CYS A 157 -18.73 -2.31 10.86
C CYS A 157 -18.38 -2.18 12.35
N ALA A 158 -19.32 -2.48 13.26
CA ALA A 158 -19.06 -2.38 14.71
C ALA A 158 -17.95 -3.34 15.16
N ALA A 159 -17.96 -4.60 14.69
CA ALA A 159 -16.91 -5.57 15.01
C ALA A 159 -15.55 -5.17 14.39
N LEU A 160 -15.57 -4.64 13.16
CA LEU A 160 -14.35 -4.13 12.52
C LEU A 160 -13.77 -2.92 13.27
N THR A 161 -14.64 -2.01 13.74
CA THR A 161 -14.23 -0.86 14.56
C THR A 161 -13.61 -1.33 15.88
N LEU A 162 -14.27 -2.25 16.59
CA LEU A 162 -13.74 -2.79 17.84
C LEU A 162 -12.39 -3.48 17.63
N ALA A 163 -12.26 -4.31 16.59
CA ALA A 163 -10.98 -4.95 16.25
C ALA A 163 -9.89 -3.92 15.92
N GLY A 164 -10.23 -2.83 15.24
CA GLY A 164 -9.32 -1.73 14.96
C GLY A 164 -8.85 -1.02 16.24
N LEU A 165 -9.76 -0.75 17.17
CA LEU A 165 -9.43 -0.15 18.46
C LEU A 165 -8.53 -1.07 19.30
N VAL A 166 -8.84 -2.37 19.35
CA VAL A 166 -7.98 -3.36 20.03
C VAL A 166 -6.58 -3.38 19.42
N ALA A 167 -6.48 -3.34 18.08
CA ALA A 167 -5.19 -3.31 17.41
C ALA A 167 -4.38 -2.04 17.76
N VAL A 168 -5.03 -0.87 17.83
CA VAL A 168 -4.40 0.38 18.30
C VAL A 168 -3.92 0.21 19.73
N MET A 169 -4.75 -0.32 20.64
CA MET A 169 -4.37 -0.52 22.05
C MET A 169 -3.17 -1.46 22.18
N VAL A 170 -3.14 -2.53 21.40
CA VAL A 170 -2.01 -3.48 21.38
C VAL A 170 -0.74 -2.80 20.87
N ASP A 171 -0.83 -2.08 19.76
CA ASP A 171 0.31 -1.35 19.18
C ASP A 171 0.86 -0.28 20.15
N GLN A 172 -0.03 0.43 20.86
CA GLN A 172 0.32 1.50 21.81
C GLN A 172 0.76 0.99 23.20
N SER A 173 0.45 -0.26 23.55
CA SER A 173 0.74 -0.80 24.89
C SER A 173 2.23 -0.94 25.20
N GLY A 174 3.11 -0.75 24.20
CA GLY A 174 4.54 -1.02 24.33
C GLY A 174 4.84 -2.52 24.53
N TRP A 175 3.84 -3.38 24.39
CA TRP A 175 4.02 -4.81 24.47
C TRP A 175 4.98 -5.26 23.38
N SER A 176 6.07 -5.93 23.79
CA SER A 176 7.09 -6.40 22.85
C SER A 176 6.54 -7.54 22.00
N ILE A 177 5.76 -7.18 20.97
CA ILE A 177 5.30 -8.14 19.98
C ILE A 177 6.49 -8.49 19.10
N THR A 178 6.61 -9.77 18.77
CA THR A 178 7.69 -10.25 17.91
C THR A 178 7.69 -9.58 16.53
N THR A 179 8.86 -9.28 16.01
CA THR A 179 9.06 -8.86 14.61
C THR A 179 9.02 -10.04 13.63
N CYS A 180 8.78 -11.27 14.15
CA CYS A 180 8.62 -12.45 13.31
C CYS A 180 7.47 -12.22 12.33
N PHE A 181 7.80 -12.36 11.05
CA PHE A 181 6.91 -12.08 9.92
C PHE A 181 6.15 -10.75 10.04
N SER A 182 6.79 -9.74 10.64
CA SER A 182 6.24 -8.38 10.86
C SER A 182 4.89 -8.36 11.60
N LEU A 183 4.73 -9.20 12.63
CA LEU A 183 3.49 -9.26 13.40
C LEU A 183 3.18 -7.92 14.09
N ASN A 184 4.20 -7.24 14.64
CA ASN A 184 4.07 -5.89 15.17
C ASN A 184 3.57 -4.90 14.10
N GLY A 185 4.11 -4.99 12.88
CA GLY A 185 3.65 -4.19 11.74
C GLY A 185 2.20 -4.49 11.34
N ALA A 186 1.74 -5.73 11.52
CA ALA A 186 0.35 -6.08 11.27
C ALA A 186 -0.61 -5.39 12.26
N PHE A 187 -0.26 -5.30 13.55
CA PHE A 187 -1.05 -4.54 14.54
C PHE A 187 -1.06 -3.05 14.24
N TYR A 188 0.09 -2.47 13.91
CA TYR A 188 0.20 -1.06 13.48
C TYR A 188 -0.70 -0.76 12.26
N LEU A 189 -0.75 -1.66 11.28
CA LEU A 189 -1.49 -1.45 10.03
C LEU A 189 -2.98 -1.84 10.12
N ALA A 190 -3.36 -2.70 11.07
CA ALA A 190 -4.71 -3.23 11.19
C ALA A 190 -5.80 -2.15 11.24
N PRO A 191 -5.70 -1.08 12.05
CA PRO A 191 -6.75 -0.06 12.14
C PRO A 191 -7.01 0.60 10.80
N TYR A 192 -5.98 0.85 10.01
CA TYR A 192 -6.13 1.46 8.67
C TYR A 192 -6.75 0.51 7.66
N PHE A 193 -6.38 -0.78 7.69
CA PHE A 193 -6.97 -1.78 6.81
C PHE A 193 -8.46 -1.95 7.09
N LEU A 194 -8.83 -2.08 8.37
CA LEU A 194 -10.22 -2.24 8.82
C LEU A 194 -11.03 -0.98 8.55
N PHE A 195 -10.44 0.21 8.75
CA PHE A 195 -11.05 1.48 8.36
C PHE A 195 -11.35 1.54 6.86
N GLY A 196 -10.42 1.09 6.01
CA GLY A 196 -10.65 0.99 4.57
C GLY A 196 -11.84 0.08 4.23
N MET A 197 -12.01 -1.04 4.96
CA MET A 197 -13.19 -1.90 4.80
C MET A 197 -14.48 -1.19 5.20
N ILE A 198 -14.49 -0.52 6.36
CA ILE A 198 -15.64 0.24 6.86
C ILE A 198 -16.01 1.35 5.86
N LEU A 199 -15.01 2.05 5.34
CA LEU A 199 -15.21 3.13 4.35
C LEU A 199 -15.88 2.61 3.06
N ARG A 200 -15.54 1.41 2.63
CA ARG A 200 -16.18 0.77 1.47
C ARG A 200 -17.63 0.40 1.73
N GLU A 201 -17.94 -0.03 2.94
CA GLU A 201 -19.32 -0.37 3.35
C GLU A 201 -20.18 0.86 3.60
N ASN A 202 -19.56 2.03 3.82
CA ASN A 202 -20.25 3.31 4.08
C ASN A 202 -19.92 4.37 3.01
N PRO A 203 -20.35 4.18 1.76
CA PRO A 203 -20.01 5.11 0.67
C PRO A 203 -20.56 6.53 0.87
N ALA A 204 -21.52 6.71 1.77
CA ALA A 204 -22.06 8.02 2.14
C ALA A 204 -20.94 8.95 2.67
N TRP A 205 -19.96 8.43 3.41
CA TRP A 205 -18.84 9.22 3.93
C TRP A 205 -17.97 9.81 2.82
N LEU A 206 -17.86 9.12 1.68
CA LEU A 206 -17.14 9.64 0.51
C LEU A 206 -17.97 10.59 -0.34
N ARG A 207 -19.30 10.64 -0.16
CA ARG A 207 -20.22 11.56 -0.87
C ARG A 207 -20.51 12.83 -0.06
N ASP A 208 -20.41 12.72 1.26
CA ASP A 208 -20.67 13.85 2.15
C ASP A 208 -19.49 14.84 2.14
N ARG A 209 -19.77 16.04 1.63
CA ARG A 209 -18.77 17.12 1.56
C ARG A 209 -18.31 17.59 2.93
N SER A 210 -19.18 17.55 3.93
CA SER A 210 -18.85 17.95 5.30
C SER A 210 -17.81 17.01 5.91
N ALA A 211 -17.94 15.70 5.69
CA ALA A 211 -16.95 14.71 6.12
C ALA A 211 -15.54 15.00 5.58
N GLY A 212 -15.45 15.45 4.32
CA GLY A 212 -14.16 15.85 3.73
C GLY A 212 -13.52 17.08 4.38
N TRP A 213 -14.32 18.09 4.71
CA TRP A 213 -13.81 19.28 5.40
C TRP A 213 -13.45 19.00 6.85
N MET A 214 -14.23 18.19 7.55
CA MET A 214 -13.89 17.69 8.90
C MET A 214 -12.58 16.89 8.87
N ALA A 215 -12.44 16.00 7.89
CA ALA A 215 -11.21 15.23 7.69
C ALA A 215 -9.98 16.13 7.46
N LEU A 216 -10.11 17.16 6.63
CA LEU A 216 -9.05 18.15 6.44
C LEU A 216 -8.71 18.90 7.74
N GLY A 217 -9.74 19.29 8.51
CA GLY A 217 -9.55 19.95 9.81
C GLY A 217 -8.76 19.08 10.80
N ILE A 218 -9.10 17.80 10.91
CA ILE A 218 -8.36 16.83 11.75
C ILE A 218 -6.91 16.71 11.28
N VAL A 219 -6.68 16.54 9.98
CA VAL A 219 -5.33 16.48 9.41
C VAL A 219 -4.54 17.75 9.72
N ALA A 220 -5.15 18.91 9.53
CA ALA A 220 -4.48 20.20 9.78
C ALA A 220 -4.11 20.38 11.27
N ILE A 221 -5.02 20.05 12.18
CA ILE A 221 -4.76 20.14 13.63
C ILE A 221 -3.62 19.21 14.02
N VAL A 222 -3.69 17.93 13.62
CA VAL A 222 -2.66 16.95 13.99
C VAL A 222 -1.32 17.31 13.35
N LEU A 223 -1.31 17.75 12.08
CA LEU A 223 -0.10 18.23 11.44
C LEU A 223 0.52 19.41 12.18
N THR A 224 -0.29 20.39 12.60
CA THR A 224 0.19 21.53 13.39
C THR A 224 0.80 21.08 14.72
N CYS A 225 0.09 20.21 15.45
CA CYS A 225 0.62 19.65 16.71
C CYS A 225 1.92 18.86 16.49
N GLN A 226 2.01 18.11 15.41
CA GLN A 226 3.23 17.37 15.04
C GLN A 226 4.39 18.33 14.72
N GLN A 227 4.14 19.41 13.98
CA GLN A 227 5.17 20.41 13.70
C GLN A 227 5.67 21.09 14.99
N LEU A 228 4.75 21.43 15.90
CA LEU A 228 5.11 21.98 17.20
C LEU A 228 5.90 20.97 18.05
N GLY A 229 5.56 19.69 17.99
CA GLY A 229 6.28 18.62 18.66
C GLY A 229 7.68 18.38 18.06
N LEU A 230 7.81 18.40 16.75
CA LEU A 230 9.10 18.29 16.05
C LEU A 230 10.01 19.49 16.32
N ALA A 231 9.42 20.66 16.57
CA ALA A 231 10.13 21.86 17.00
C ALA A 231 10.39 21.92 18.52
N GLU A 232 10.03 20.87 19.25
CA GLU A 232 10.18 20.76 20.72
C GLU A 232 9.41 21.86 21.51
N LEU A 233 8.35 22.44 20.89
CA LEU A 233 7.69 23.63 21.45
C LEU A 233 6.56 23.30 22.43
N MET A 234 5.81 22.20 22.27
CA MET A 234 4.61 21.95 23.09
C MET A 234 4.33 20.50 23.46
N VAL A 235 4.36 19.56 22.53
CA VAL A 235 3.85 18.20 22.73
C VAL A 235 4.89 17.17 22.32
N PRO A 236 5.21 16.16 23.15
CA PRO A 236 6.06 15.05 22.73
C PRO A 236 5.46 14.32 21.52
N VAL A 237 6.26 14.04 20.49
CA VAL A 237 5.80 13.34 19.27
C VAL A 237 5.18 11.98 19.61
N THR A 238 5.66 11.32 20.66
CA THR A 238 5.12 10.04 21.16
C THR A 238 3.67 10.14 21.64
N ALA A 239 3.23 11.28 22.15
CA ALA A 239 1.84 11.50 22.57
C ALA A 239 0.88 11.67 21.37
N LEU A 240 1.40 11.86 20.16
CA LEU A 240 0.62 12.10 18.95
C LEU A 240 0.29 10.83 18.17
N GLN A 241 0.65 9.63 18.64
CA GLN A 241 0.46 8.39 17.90
C GLN A 241 -1.02 8.11 17.58
N LEU A 242 -1.92 8.21 18.56
CA LEU A 242 -3.36 8.04 18.33
C LEU A 242 -3.96 9.18 17.48
N PRO A 243 -3.71 10.46 17.76
CA PRO A 243 -4.06 11.55 16.85
C PRO A 243 -3.53 11.36 15.43
N ALA A 244 -2.29 10.91 15.27
CA ALA A 244 -1.69 10.64 13.97
C ALA A 244 -2.44 9.51 13.22
N ALA A 245 -2.89 8.47 13.92
CA ALA A 245 -3.72 7.42 13.35
C ALA A 245 -5.05 7.98 12.82
N LEU A 246 -5.71 8.81 13.61
CA LEU A 246 -6.96 9.49 13.21
C LEU A 246 -6.73 10.43 12.02
N ALA A 247 -5.64 11.18 12.02
CA ALA A 247 -5.27 12.04 10.90
C ALA A 247 -4.97 11.23 9.63
N GLY A 248 -4.29 10.09 9.75
CA GLY A 248 -4.06 9.18 8.63
C GLY A 248 -5.35 8.67 8.00
N MET A 249 -6.31 8.21 8.82
CA MET A 249 -7.63 7.79 8.35
C MET A 249 -8.41 8.95 7.72
N SER A 250 -8.39 10.12 8.35
CA SER A 250 -9.02 11.33 7.83
C SER A 250 -8.39 11.76 6.51
N GLY A 251 -7.07 11.70 6.39
CA GLY A 251 -6.34 11.97 5.15
C GLY A 251 -6.79 11.08 4.00
N VAL A 252 -7.08 9.80 4.26
CA VAL A 252 -7.63 8.87 3.26
C VAL A 252 -8.99 9.36 2.76
N VAL A 253 -9.91 9.76 3.65
CA VAL A 253 -11.23 10.30 3.27
C VAL A 253 -11.07 11.55 2.41
N PHE A 254 -10.28 12.51 2.90
CA PHE A 254 -10.05 13.77 2.18
C PHE A 254 -9.47 13.54 0.78
N LEU A 255 -8.43 12.70 0.68
CA LEU A 255 -7.79 12.43 -0.60
C LEU A 255 -8.71 11.68 -1.57
N LEU A 256 -9.48 10.71 -1.11
CA LEU A 256 -10.44 10.00 -1.96
C LEU A 256 -11.60 10.90 -2.42
N GLN A 257 -11.95 11.93 -1.65
CA GLN A 257 -12.99 12.89 -2.04
C GLN A 257 -12.47 14.01 -2.96
N ARG A 258 -11.27 14.54 -2.68
CA ARG A 258 -10.83 15.84 -3.20
C ARG A 258 -9.60 15.78 -4.08
N PHE A 259 -8.80 14.72 -4.01
CA PHE A 259 -7.58 14.64 -4.80
C PHE A 259 -7.90 14.62 -6.30
N PRO A 260 -7.24 15.43 -7.12
CA PRO A 260 -7.50 15.50 -8.56
C PRO A 260 -7.13 14.19 -9.27
N ARG A 261 -7.85 13.87 -10.31
CA ARG A 261 -7.49 12.77 -11.21
C ARG A 261 -6.28 13.20 -12.04
N SER A 262 -5.19 12.46 -11.92
CA SER A 262 -3.97 12.66 -12.70
C SER A 262 -3.66 11.40 -13.49
N ARG A 263 -3.52 11.54 -14.81
CA ARG A 263 -3.14 10.41 -15.68
C ARG A 263 -1.78 9.82 -15.31
N LEU A 264 -0.83 10.69 -14.96
CA LEU A 264 0.52 10.28 -14.54
C LEU A 264 0.48 9.49 -13.22
N LEU A 265 -0.17 10.05 -12.20
CA LEU A 265 -0.29 9.38 -10.90
C LEU A 265 -1.10 8.09 -11.00
N ALA A 266 -2.15 8.04 -11.81
CA ALA A 266 -2.91 6.82 -12.02
C ALA A 266 -2.07 5.73 -12.71
N ALA A 267 -1.22 6.11 -13.67
CA ALA A 267 -0.27 5.19 -14.29
C ALA A 267 0.71 4.63 -13.24
N ILE A 268 1.33 5.50 -12.42
CA ILE A 268 2.21 5.08 -11.32
C ILE A 268 1.44 4.19 -10.34
N GLY A 269 0.21 4.54 -9.97
CA GLY A 269 -0.67 3.75 -9.11
C GLY A 269 -0.93 2.33 -9.63
N THR A 270 -1.04 2.17 -10.95
CA THR A 270 -1.19 0.85 -11.57
C THR A 270 0.04 -0.05 -11.33
N TYR A 271 1.24 0.52 -11.34
CA TYR A 271 2.50 -0.19 -11.10
C TYR A 271 2.95 -0.16 -9.64
N SER A 272 2.18 0.45 -8.74
CA SER A 272 2.59 0.73 -7.34
C SER A 272 3.13 -0.49 -6.60
N TYR A 273 2.59 -1.68 -6.84
CA TYR A 273 3.09 -2.90 -6.19
C TYR A 273 4.49 -3.30 -6.68
N THR A 274 4.74 -3.25 -7.98
CA THR A 274 6.07 -3.56 -8.54
C THR A 274 7.08 -2.47 -8.16
N ILE A 275 6.67 -1.20 -8.16
CA ILE A 275 7.50 -0.09 -7.67
C ILE A 275 7.83 -0.33 -6.21
N TYR A 276 6.84 -0.65 -5.37
CA TYR A 276 7.05 -0.94 -3.96
C TYR A 276 8.09 -2.06 -3.74
N LEU A 277 8.05 -3.12 -4.51
CA LEU A 277 8.97 -4.24 -4.35
C LEU A 277 10.42 -3.89 -4.74
N TRP A 278 10.63 -3.09 -5.78
CA TRP A 278 11.93 -2.95 -6.42
C TRP A 278 12.56 -1.55 -6.32
N HIS A 279 11.85 -0.55 -5.78
CA HIS A 279 12.34 0.83 -5.75
C HIS A 279 13.63 1.00 -4.93
N VAL A 280 13.76 0.30 -3.80
CA VAL A 280 14.97 0.38 -2.96
C VAL A 280 16.19 -0.15 -3.71
N THR A 281 16.05 -1.30 -4.37
CA THR A 281 17.15 -1.87 -5.17
C THR A 281 17.52 -0.97 -6.35
N ALA A 282 16.52 -0.44 -7.05
CA ALA A 282 16.73 0.48 -8.17
C ALA A 282 17.39 1.79 -7.72
N GLY A 283 16.94 2.36 -6.60
CA GLY A 283 17.49 3.57 -6.01
C GLY A 283 18.94 3.39 -5.53
N ALA A 284 19.23 2.28 -4.86
CA ALA A 284 20.59 1.94 -4.42
C ALA A 284 21.56 1.79 -5.60
N ALA A 285 21.14 1.12 -6.68
CA ALA A 285 21.93 0.99 -7.89
C ALA A 285 22.19 2.36 -8.55
N ALA A 286 21.14 3.18 -8.70
CA ALA A 286 21.27 4.52 -9.27
C ALA A 286 22.21 5.40 -8.43
N ARG A 287 22.05 5.39 -7.10
CA ARG A 287 22.93 6.11 -6.19
C ARG A 287 24.39 5.68 -6.36
N THR A 288 24.62 4.37 -6.40
CA THR A 288 25.99 3.84 -6.56
C THR A 288 26.64 4.32 -7.85
N ILE A 289 25.91 4.34 -8.95
CA ILE A 289 26.40 4.82 -10.26
C ILE A 289 26.72 6.31 -10.21
N LEU A 290 25.82 7.13 -9.67
CA LEU A 290 25.98 8.59 -9.61
C LEU A 290 27.15 9.01 -8.70
N VAL A 291 27.26 8.37 -7.53
CA VAL A 291 28.38 8.65 -6.62
C VAL A 291 29.73 8.24 -7.24
N LYS A 292 29.79 7.09 -7.94
CA LYS A 292 31.01 6.69 -8.70
C LYS A 292 31.31 7.63 -9.85
N ALA A 293 30.30 8.29 -10.42
CA ALA A 293 30.48 9.33 -11.44
C ALA A 293 30.92 10.69 -10.86
N GLY A 294 31.16 10.77 -9.54
CA GLY A 294 31.61 11.99 -8.86
C GLY A 294 30.51 12.94 -8.41
N ILE A 295 29.25 12.57 -8.53
CA ILE A 295 28.13 13.40 -8.05
C ILE A 295 27.97 13.17 -6.55
N ALA A 296 28.18 14.23 -5.73
CA ALA A 296 28.10 14.16 -4.28
C ALA A 296 26.98 15.04 -3.70
N GLU A 297 26.57 16.06 -4.44
CA GLU A 297 25.58 17.05 -3.97
C GLU A 297 24.18 16.45 -3.87
N VAL A 298 23.55 16.56 -2.70
CA VAL A 298 22.23 15.99 -2.42
C VAL A 298 21.14 16.47 -3.38
N PRO A 299 21.02 17.77 -3.70
CA PRO A 299 20.06 18.25 -4.68
C PRO A 299 20.26 17.66 -6.09
N ALA A 300 21.49 17.31 -6.45
CA ALA A 300 21.81 16.67 -7.73
C ALA A 300 21.56 15.15 -7.70
N LEU A 301 21.68 14.51 -6.54
CA LEU A 301 21.46 13.07 -6.37
C LEU A 301 19.98 12.71 -6.29
N PHE A 302 19.18 13.49 -5.54
CA PHE A 302 17.79 13.11 -5.25
C PHE A 302 16.92 12.92 -6.51
N PRO A 303 16.85 13.87 -7.47
CA PRO A 303 15.94 13.73 -8.61
C PRO A 303 16.22 12.50 -9.49
N PRO A 304 17.44 12.20 -9.91
CA PRO A 304 17.71 11.03 -10.75
C PRO A 304 17.54 9.71 -9.99
N ILE A 305 17.88 9.63 -8.70
CA ILE A 305 17.64 8.43 -7.88
C ILE A 305 16.14 8.20 -7.72
N PHE A 306 15.37 9.24 -7.42
CA PHE A 306 13.93 9.16 -7.30
C PHE A 306 13.27 8.72 -8.62
N ALA A 307 13.67 9.32 -9.74
CA ALA A 307 13.18 8.94 -11.06
C ALA A 307 13.53 7.48 -11.40
N ALA A 308 14.74 7.03 -11.11
CA ALA A 308 15.16 5.63 -11.31
C ALA A 308 14.37 4.67 -10.42
N SER A 309 14.12 5.04 -9.16
CA SER A 309 13.33 4.24 -8.20
C SER A 309 11.88 4.03 -8.65
N VAL A 310 11.35 4.89 -9.50
CA VAL A 310 10.01 4.75 -10.10
C VAL A 310 10.08 4.09 -11.47
N ALA A 311 10.93 4.59 -12.36
CA ALA A 311 10.95 4.19 -13.77
C ALA A 311 11.53 2.78 -13.98
N VAL A 312 12.59 2.41 -13.26
CA VAL A 312 13.24 1.09 -13.41
C VAL A 312 12.28 -0.06 -13.03
N PRO A 313 11.55 -0.01 -11.91
CA PRO A 313 10.54 -1.03 -11.61
C PRO A 313 9.40 -1.08 -12.63
N MET A 314 8.97 0.06 -13.19
CA MET A 314 7.97 0.08 -14.26
C MET A 314 8.49 -0.60 -15.52
N LEU A 315 9.74 -0.34 -15.90
CA LEU A 315 10.40 -1.02 -17.03
C LEU A 315 10.55 -2.53 -16.74
N LEU A 316 11.00 -2.88 -15.54
CA LEU A 316 11.11 -4.26 -15.08
C LEU A 316 9.78 -5.02 -15.16
N TYR A 317 8.67 -4.37 -14.83
CA TYR A 317 7.33 -4.95 -15.00
C TYR A 317 7.08 -5.36 -16.47
N HIS A 318 7.39 -4.50 -17.42
CA HIS A 318 7.17 -4.79 -18.85
C HIS A 318 8.08 -5.90 -19.34
N ILE A 319 9.38 -5.87 -18.97
CA ILE A 319 10.36 -6.91 -19.33
C ILE A 319 9.96 -8.26 -18.72
N ALA A 320 9.62 -8.27 -17.43
CA ALA A 320 9.24 -9.49 -16.73
C ALA A 320 8.02 -10.18 -17.37
N ARG A 321 7.09 -9.41 -17.91
CA ARG A 321 5.91 -9.97 -18.60
C ARG A 321 6.21 -10.64 -19.95
N MET A 322 7.41 -10.53 -20.48
CA MET A 322 7.83 -11.28 -21.66
C MET A 322 8.05 -12.76 -21.34
N VAL A 323 8.48 -13.08 -20.10
CA VAL A 323 8.75 -14.43 -19.62
C VAL A 323 7.74 -14.83 -18.53
N PRO A 324 6.97 -15.92 -18.69
CA PRO A 324 5.90 -16.28 -17.74
C PRO A 324 6.36 -16.45 -16.28
N PHE A 325 7.48 -17.15 -16.07
CA PHE A 325 8.04 -17.34 -14.72
C PHE A 325 8.50 -16.01 -14.12
N LEU A 326 9.19 -15.19 -14.88
CA LEU A 326 9.70 -13.91 -14.42
C LEU A 326 8.55 -12.93 -14.08
N SER A 327 7.45 -13.01 -14.82
CA SER A 327 6.23 -12.26 -14.52
C SER A 327 5.72 -12.56 -13.11
N VAL A 328 5.64 -13.83 -12.73
CA VAL A 328 5.18 -14.21 -11.39
C VAL A 328 6.21 -13.83 -10.32
N ALA A 329 7.49 -14.06 -10.57
CA ALA A 329 8.57 -13.76 -9.62
C ALA A 329 8.69 -12.25 -9.30
N VAL A 330 8.56 -11.39 -10.31
CA VAL A 330 8.77 -9.95 -10.21
C VAL A 330 7.50 -9.18 -9.83
N THR A 331 6.34 -9.59 -10.37
CA THR A 331 5.10 -8.82 -10.28
C THR A 331 3.97 -9.55 -9.54
N GLY A 332 4.11 -10.85 -9.31
CA GLY A 332 3.03 -11.71 -8.79
C GLY A 332 1.89 -11.95 -9.78
N GLU A 333 2.03 -11.51 -11.02
CA GLU A 333 1.00 -11.65 -12.05
C GLU A 333 1.29 -12.80 -13.00
N ALA A 334 0.36 -13.74 -13.12
CA ALA A 334 0.46 -14.76 -14.17
C ALA A 334 0.20 -14.12 -15.54
N ARG A 335 1.00 -14.50 -16.53
CA ARG A 335 0.78 -14.13 -17.93
C ARG A 335 -0.56 -14.70 -18.38
N ARG A 336 -1.47 -13.87 -18.84
CA ARG A 336 -2.69 -14.36 -19.49
C ARG A 336 -2.34 -14.86 -20.89
N PRO A 337 -2.84 -16.03 -21.33
CA PRO A 337 -2.66 -16.50 -22.68
C PRO A 337 -3.09 -15.44 -23.70
N ALA A 338 -2.40 -15.36 -24.83
CA ALA A 338 -2.67 -14.35 -25.88
C ALA A 338 -4.12 -14.45 -26.42
N ALA A 339 -4.70 -15.65 -26.44
CA ALA A 339 -6.08 -15.90 -26.84
C ALA A 339 -7.12 -15.11 -26.03
N ASP A 340 -6.87 -14.92 -24.73
CA ASP A 340 -7.78 -14.17 -23.83
C ASP A 340 -7.72 -12.64 -24.04
N ARG A 341 -6.67 -12.14 -24.67
CA ARG A 341 -6.56 -10.73 -25.08
C ARG A 341 -7.34 -10.44 -26.37
N PHE A 342 -7.29 -11.36 -27.34
CA PHE A 342 -8.01 -11.24 -28.59
C PHE A 342 -9.52 -11.29 -28.38
N SER A 343 -10.02 -12.25 -27.60
CA SER A 343 -11.45 -12.40 -27.31
C SER A 343 -12.04 -11.18 -26.59
N ARG A 344 -11.30 -10.55 -25.67
CA ARG A 344 -11.80 -9.33 -24.99
C ARG A 344 -11.67 -8.06 -25.84
N ALA A 345 -10.65 -7.95 -26.68
CA ALA A 345 -10.57 -6.87 -27.66
C ALA A 345 -11.73 -6.98 -28.66
N PHE A 346 -12.02 -8.19 -29.12
CA PHE A 346 -13.13 -8.46 -30.04
C PHE A 346 -14.51 -8.24 -29.39
N ALA A 347 -14.68 -8.65 -28.13
CA ALA A 347 -15.92 -8.42 -27.37
C ALA A 347 -16.19 -6.92 -27.06
N ARG A 348 -15.17 -6.06 -27.14
CA ARG A 348 -15.33 -4.59 -27.00
C ARG A 348 -15.69 -3.90 -28.33
N VAL A 349 -15.45 -4.55 -29.44
CA VAL A 349 -15.70 -4.01 -30.79
C VAL A 349 -17.08 -4.42 -31.31
N LEU A 350 -17.65 -5.52 -30.81
CA LEU A 350 -19.00 -5.91 -31.20
C LEU A 350 -20.04 -5.00 -30.52
N PRO A 351 -20.92 -4.36 -31.29
CA PRO A 351 -22.01 -3.57 -30.74
C PRO A 351 -22.91 -4.51 -29.91
N ARG A 352 -23.23 -4.10 -28.68
CA ARG A 352 -24.23 -4.78 -27.85
C ARG A 352 -25.52 -4.85 -28.67
N ARG A 353 -25.93 -6.04 -29.09
CA ARG A 353 -27.26 -6.24 -29.67
C ARG A 353 -28.28 -5.79 -28.63
N SER A 354 -29.03 -4.74 -28.91
CA SER A 354 -30.24 -4.38 -28.16
C SER A 354 -31.17 -5.61 -28.17
N PRO A 355 -31.76 -5.97 -27.01
CA PRO A 355 -32.82 -6.95 -27.02
C PRO A 355 -33.93 -6.40 -27.92
N ALA A 356 -34.31 -7.18 -28.94
CA ALA A 356 -35.41 -6.87 -29.82
C ALA A 356 -36.68 -6.63 -28.98
N ALA A 357 -37.25 -5.44 -29.13
CA ALA A 357 -38.57 -5.15 -28.59
C ALA A 357 -39.54 -6.18 -29.15
N GLY A 358 -40.14 -6.98 -28.26
CA GLY A 358 -41.21 -7.86 -28.62
C GLY A 358 -42.37 -7.03 -29.13
N THR A 359 -42.82 -7.33 -30.32
CA THR A 359 -44.08 -6.86 -30.89
C THR A 359 -45.29 -7.54 -30.24
N PRO A 360 -46.42 -6.88 -30.23
CA PRO A 360 -47.58 -7.15 -29.39
C PRO A 360 -48.28 -8.49 -29.64
#